data_28856f0ddb962b0ab7de79f54a570f5b
#
_entry.id   28856f0ddb962b0ab7de79f54a570f5b
#
_cell.length_a   1.000
_cell.length_b   1.000
_cell.length_c   1.000
_cell.angle_alpha   90.00
_cell.angle_beta   90.00
_cell.angle_gamma   90.00
#
_symmetry.space_group_name_H-M   'P 1'
#
loop_
_entity.id
_entity.type
_entity.pdbx_description
1 polymer ?
#
loop_
_entity_poly.entity_id
_entity_poly.type
_entity_poly.pdbx_seq_one_letter_code
_entity_poly.pdbx_strand_id
1 'polypeptide(L)'
;MKIILINGSPRKDSNTELALSEVAKSLKEEGIDTEIISLTNDVKGCMACGACRKLGKCTIDDIVNVVAEKMKTADGIVVGSPTYFASTNGTVVSFLDRLFYSGAFERDMKVGAAVCIARRAGTDTNFDVINKYFTISNMVVVGSQYWNNAFGRLPGDAKQDEEGMQTMRHLGKNIAFVVKCINDGKQKYMINFNEEHKMTNFIR
;
A
#
# COMPACT_ATOMS: atom_id res chain seq x y z
N MET A 1 -4.86 -0.33 16.77
CA MET A 1 -4.91 -0.46 15.29
C MET A 1 -3.65 0.15 14.70
N LYS A 2 -3.10 -0.44 13.64
CA LYS A 2 -1.84 0.01 13.03
C LYS A 2 -1.89 -0.02 11.51
N ILE A 3 -1.40 1.03 10.86
CA ILE A 3 -1.23 1.12 9.39
C ILE A 3 0.25 1.25 9.06
N ILE A 4 0.73 0.42 8.14
CA ILE A 4 2.07 0.52 7.56
C ILE A 4 2.00 1.41 6.31
N LEU A 5 2.92 2.38 6.21
CA LEU A 5 3.01 3.25 5.04
C LEU A 5 4.34 2.98 4.32
N ILE A 6 4.30 2.67 3.05
CA ILE A 6 5.48 2.37 2.24
C ILE A 6 5.84 3.58 1.40
N ASN A 7 7.01 4.14 1.65
CA ASN A 7 7.58 5.19 0.80
C ASN A 7 8.43 4.55 -0.31
N GLY A 8 7.91 4.57 -1.52
CA GLY A 8 8.58 4.03 -2.71
C GLY A 8 9.49 5.01 -3.43
N SER A 9 9.69 6.22 -2.91
CA SER A 9 10.58 7.19 -3.54
C SER A 9 12.04 6.94 -3.17
N PRO A 10 12.96 6.92 -4.16
CA PRO A 10 14.38 6.81 -3.90
C PRO A 10 15.04 8.12 -3.40
N ARG A 11 14.28 9.22 -3.39
CA ARG A 11 14.81 10.53 -3.00
C ARG A 11 14.61 10.77 -1.51
N LYS A 12 15.58 11.39 -0.86
CA LYS A 12 15.40 11.96 0.46
C LYS A 12 14.42 13.14 0.40
N ASP A 13 13.70 13.37 1.48
CA ASP A 13 12.74 14.46 1.64
C ASP A 13 11.76 14.55 0.46
N SER A 14 11.36 13.40 -0.05
CA SER A 14 10.58 13.29 -1.27
C SER A 14 9.14 13.77 -1.08
N ASN A 15 8.51 14.21 -2.17
CA ASN A 15 7.09 14.54 -2.18
C ASN A 15 6.22 13.32 -1.82
N THR A 16 6.68 12.10 -2.12
CA THR A 16 5.99 10.86 -1.72
C THR A 16 6.00 10.70 -0.20
N GLU A 17 7.16 10.89 0.43
CA GLU A 17 7.28 10.83 1.88
C GLU A 17 6.46 11.92 2.57
N LEU A 18 6.46 13.12 2.01
CA LEU A 18 5.66 14.23 2.49
C LEU A 18 4.16 13.90 2.47
N ALA A 19 3.65 13.39 1.34
CA ALA A 19 2.25 12.98 1.21
C ALA A 19 1.88 11.88 2.20
N LEU A 20 2.73 10.86 2.34
CA LEU A 20 2.53 9.79 3.33
C LEU A 20 2.58 10.31 4.77
N SER A 21 3.41 11.30 5.05
CA SER A 21 3.49 11.93 6.37
C SER A 21 2.19 12.67 6.73
N GLU A 22 1.56 13.29 5.74
CA GLU A 22 0.26 13.95 5.93
C GLU A 22 -0.86 12.92 6.20
N VAL A 23 -0.86 11.78 5.48
CA VAL A 23 -1.76 10.65 5.78
C VAL A 23 -1.51 10.11 7.18
N ALA A 24 -0.24 9.88 7.54
CA ALA A 24 0.15 9.35 8.86
C ALA A 24 -0.25 10.28 10.00
N LYS A 25 -0.12 11.60 9.80
CA LYS A 25 -0.56 12.61 10.77
C LYS A 25 -2.06 12.49 11.02
N SER A 26 -2.86 12.47 9.95
CA SER A 26 -4.31 12.33 10.05
C SER A 26 -4.73 11.01 10.73
N LEU A 27 -4.05 9.91 10.45
CA LEU A 27 -4.28 8.62 11.10
C LEU A 27 -4.00 8.69 12.61
N LYS A 28 -2.89 9.34 13.00
CA LYS A 28 -2.52 9.51 14.42
C LYS A 28 -3.53 10.38 15.17
N GLU A 29 -4.02 11.44 14.55
CA GLU A 29 -5.09 12.29 15.11
C GLU A 29 -6.37 11.48 15.38
N GLU A 30 -6.60 10.42 14.61
CA GLU A 30 -7.72 9.49 14.77
C GLU A 30 -7.41 8.28 15.68
N GLY A 31 -6.24 8.26 16.35
CA GLY A 31 -5.83 7.19 17.28
C GLY A 31 -5.34 5.92 16.60
N ILE A 32 -4.89 5.99 15.35
CA ILE A 32 -4.31 4.86 14.61
C ILE A 32 -2.78 4.96 14.61
N ASP A 33 -2.10 3.91 15.07
CA ASP A 33 -0.65 3.84 15.00
C ASP A 33 -0.15 3.75 13.56
N THR A 34 0.98 4.39 13.28
CA THR A 34 1.54 4.43 11.94
C THR A 34 3.04 4.18 11.95
N GLU A 35 3.53 3.53 10.89
CA GLU A 35 4.95 3.35 10.64
C GLU A 35 5.23 3.59 9.16
N ILE A 36 6.09 4.58 8.83
CA ILE A 36 6.54 4.82 7.47
C ILE A 36 7.85 4.05 7.25
N ILE A 37 7.86 3.24 6.19
CA ILE A 37 9.02 2.43 5.79
C ILE A 37 9.42 2.86 4.37
N SER A 38 10.64 3.37 4.23
CA SER A 38 11.20 3.74 2.93
C SER A 38 11.86 2.53 2.27
N LEU A 39 11.52 2.31 1.00
CA LEU A 39 12.17 1.29 0.20
C LEU A 39 13.57 1.74 -0.23
N THR A 40 14.51 0.82 -0.20
CA THR A 40 15.85 1.01 -0.74
C THR A 40 15.90 0.67 -2.22
N ASN A 41 16.90 1.17 -2.95
CA ASN A 41 17.00 0.98 -4.42
C ASN A 41 17.43 -0.44 -4.83
N ASP A 42 17.73 -1.31 -3.87
CA ASP A 42 18.21 -2.67 -4.07
C ASP A 42 17.13 -3.75 -4.01
N VAL A 43 15.86 -3.37 -3.92
CA VAL A 43 14.73 -4.30 -3.95
C VAL A 43 14.67 -5.01 -5.31
N LYS A 44 14.99 -6.30 -5.30
CA LYS A 44 15.00 -7.15 -6.51
C LYS A 44 13.59 -7.61 -6.87
N GLY A 45 13.34 -7.81 -8.16
CA GLY A 45 12.11 -8.40 -8.67
C GLY A 45 11.94 -9.87 -8.27
N CYS A 46 10.74 -10.39 -8.39
CA CYS A 46 10.45 -11.81 -8.16
C CYS A 46 11.12 -12.67 -9.25
N MET A 47 11.89 -13.68 -8.83
CA MET A 47 12.58 -14.63 -9.74
C MET A 47 11.71 -15.85 -10.07
N ALA A 48 10.46 -15.92 -9.66
CA ALA A 48 9.55 -17.04 -9.85
C ALA A 48 10.08 -18.40 -9.38
N CYS A 49 10.98 -18.42 -8.39
CA CYS A 49 11.61 -19.63 -7.87
C CYS A 49 10.65 -20.60 -7.14
N GLY A 50 9.46 -20.14 -6.76
CA GLY A 50 8.44 -20.94 -6.10
C GLY A 50 8.73 -21.37 -4.66
N ALA A 51 9.92 -21.07 -4.13
CA ALA A 51 10.35 -21.54 -2.81
C ALA A 51 9.51 -20.98 -1.64
N CYS A 52 8.93 -19.79 -1.81
CA CYS A 52 8.07 -19.17 -0.80
C CYS A 52 6.83 -20.02 -0.44
N ARG A 53 6.34 -20.87 -1.34
CA ARG A 53 5.23 -21.80 -1.05
C ARG A 53 5.55 -22.77 0.10
N LYS A 54 6.85 -23.16 0.23
CA LYS A 54 7.30 -24.05 1.29
C LYS A 54 7.82 -23.27 2.51
N LEU A 55 8.45 -22.12 2.28
CA LEU A 55 9.12 -21.35 3.32
C LEU A 55 8.20 -20.38 4.06
N GLY A 56 7.05 -20.01 3.47
CA GLY A 56 6.18 -18.95 3.98
C GLY A 56 6.81 -17.55 3.93
N LYS A 57 7.95 -17.38 3.24
CA LYS A 57 8.64 -16.10 3.05
C LYS A 57 9.47 -16.09 1.78
N CYS A 58 9.86 -14.92 1.30
CA CYS A 58 10.76 -14.81 0.16
C CYS A 58 12.17 -15.32 0.52
N THR A 59 12.85 -16.00 -0.42
CA THR A 59 14.24 -16.43 -0.26
C THR A 59 15.25 -15.29 -0.27
N ILE A 60 14.87 -14.16 -0.90
CA ILE A 60 15.68 -12.94 -0.85
C ILE A 60 15.38 -12.27 0.48
N ASP A 61 16.38 -12.25 1.36
CA ASP A 61 16.23 -11.70 2.72
C ASP A 61 16.52 -10.20 2.70
N ASP A 62 15.47 -9.43 2.58
CA ASP A 62 15.49 -7.96 2.49
C ASP A 62 14.23 -7.35 3.12
N ILE A 63 13.98 -6.07 2.84
CA ILE A 63 12.87 -5.29 3.37
C ILE A 63 11.49 -5.93 3.12
N VAL A 64 11.34 -6.76 2.07
CA VAL A 64 10.07 -7.45 1.76
C VAL A 64 9.67 -8.39 2.89
N ASN A 65 10.61 -9.20 3.40
CA ASN A 65 10.35 -10.11 4.52
C ASN A 65 10.06 -9.34 5.82
N VAL A 66 10.76 -8.24 6.05
CA VAL A 66 10.53 -7.38 7.22
C VAL A 66 9.10 -6.81 7.21
N VAL A 67 8.67 -6.29 6.05
CA VAL A 67 7.30 -5.75 5.93
C VAL A 67 6.27 -6.87 6.02
N ALA A 68 6.51 -8.05 5.43
CA ALA A 68 5.61 -9.18 5.53
C ALA A 68 5.34 -9.59 7.01
N GLU A 69 6.37 -9.60 7.86
CA GLU A 69 6.20 -9.84 9.30
C GLU A 69 5.37 -8.75 10.00
N LYS A 70 5.64 -7.47 9.69
CA LYS A 70 4.85 -6.34 10.24
C LYS A 70 3.38 -6.40 9.80
N MET A 71 3.11 -6.85 8.58
CA MET A 71 1.75 -7.00 8.06
C MET A 71 0.92 -8.07 8.77
N LYS A 72 1.53 -8.99 9.50
CA LYS A 72 0.78 -9.97 10.30
C LYS A 72 -0.10 -9.31 11.37
N THR A 73 0.37 -8.22 11.95
CA THR A 73 -0.32 -7.50 13.03
C THR A 73 -0.90 -6.15 12.61
N ALA A 74 -0.57 -5.66 11.42
CA ALA A 74 -1.12 -4.41 10.90
C ALA A 74 -2.54 -4.61 10.34
N ASP A 75 -3.38 -3.59 10.46
CA ASP A 75 -4.75 -3.56 9.94
C ASP A 75 -4.80 -3.12 8.46
N GLY A 76 -3.72 -2.59 7.93
CA GLY A 76 -3.65 -2.19 6.52
C GLY A 76 -2.31 -1.63 6.10
N ILE A 77 -2.25 -1.28 4.81
CA ILE A 77 -1.06 -0.74 4.15
C ILE A 77 -1.42 0.42 3.24
N VAL A 78 -0.63 1.50 3.29
CA VAL A 78 -0.68 2.60 2.32
C VAL A 78 0.61 2.57 1.52
N VAL A 79 0.51 2.53 0.20
CA VAL A 79 1.68 2.47 -0.68
C VAL A 79 1.81 3.77 -1.46
N GLY A 80 2.87 4.51 -1.18
CA GLY A 80 3.24 5.74 -1.88
C GLY A 80 4.26 5.47 -2.99
N SER A 81 3.98 5.94 -4.20
CA SER A 81 4.89 5.81 -5.34
C SER A 81 5.04 7.11 -6.11
N PRO A 82 6.26 7.51 -6.48
CA PRO A 82 6.44 8.47 -7.54
C PRO A 82 5.99 7.85 -8.87
N THR A 83 5.43 8.69 -9.74
CA THR A 83 4.99 8.27 -11.07
C THR A 83 6.14 8.34 -12.07
N TYR A 84 6.52 7.22 -12.65
CA TYR A 84 7.53 7.10 -13.70
C TYR A 84 6.89 6.56 -14.97
N PHE A 85 7.00 7.31 -16.08
CA PHE A 85 6.41 6.94 -17.38
C PHE A 85 4.93 6.54 -17.27
N ALA A 86 4.16 7.35 -16.54
CA ALA A 86 2.74 7.14 -16.26
C ALA A 86 2.44 5.78 -15.57
N SER A 87 3.33 5.29 -14.72
CA SER A 87 3.15 4.05 -13.97
C SER A 87 3.82 4.12 -12.60
N THR A 88 3.63 3.08 -11.82
CA THR A 88 4.33 2.84 -10.55
C THR A 88 5.82 2.66 -10.81
N ASN A 89 6.67 3.18 -9.94
CA ASN A 89 8.10 2.99 -10.11
C ASN A 89 8.51 1.51 -9.92
N GLY A 90 9.57 1.07 -10.62
CA GLY A 90 9.97 -0.32 -10.66
C GLY A 90 10.31 -0.94 -9.30
N THR A 91 10.86 -0.15 -8.37
CA THR A 91 11.16 -0.61 -7.00
C THR A 91 9.89 -0.98 -6.24
N VAL A 92 8.84 -0.16 -6.35
CA VAL A 92 7.54 -0.43 -5.71
C VAL A 92 6.90 -1.67 -6.33
N VAL A 93 6.91 -1.82 -7.66
CA VAL A 93 6.38 -3.01 -8.33
C VAL A 93 7.12 -4.27 -7.86
N SER A 94 8.46 -4.25 -7.87
CA SER A 94 9.29 -5.37 -7.40
C SER A 94 9.00 -5.74 -5.94
N PHE A 95 8.80 -4.73 -5.10
CA PHE A 95 8.42 -4.90 -3.70
C PHE A 95 7.05 -5.55 -3.57
N LEU A 96 6.03 -5.01 -4.25
CA LEU A 96 4.64 -5.49 -4.17
C LEU A 96 4.50 -6.91 -4.73
N ASP A 97 5.11 -7.21 -5.89
CA ASP A 97 5.12 -8.56 -6.46
C ASP A 97 5.59 -9.59 -5.44
N ARG A 98 6.68 -9.29 -4.77
CA ARG A 98 7.25 -10.21 -3.77
C ARG A 98 6.46 -10.22 -2.48
N LEU A 99 6.02 -9.08 -1.97
CA LEU A 99 5.24 -8.99 -0.74
C LEU A 99 3.94 -9.79 -0.86
N PHE A 100 3.20 -9.57 -1.93
CA PHE A 100 1.90 -10.22 -2.13
C PHE A 100 2.01 -11.67 -2.61
N TYR A 101 3.10 -12.05 -3.25
CA TYR A 101 3.32 -13.43 -3.69
C TYR A 101 3.91 -14.32 -2.59
N SER A 102 4.80 -13.81 -1.76
CA SER A 102 5.53 -14.61 -0.75
C SER A 102 5.11 -14.37 0.69
N GLY A 103 4.43 -13.26 0.99
CA GLY A 103 4.10 -12.89 2.35
C GLY A 103 3.03 -13.79 2.96
N ALA A 104 3.39 -14.48 4.05
CA ALA A 104 2.47 -15.31 4.82
C ALA A 104 1.75 -14.46 5.90
N PHE A 105 0.90 -13.54 5.48
CA PHE A 105 0.04 -12.75 6.35
C PHE A 105 -1.39 -12.78 5.83
N GLU A 106 -2.34 -12.71 6.75
CA GLU A 106 -3.76 -12.59 6.43
C GLU A 106 -4.00 -11.28 5.67
N ARG A 107 -4.73 -11.33 4.55
CA ARG A 107 -5.03 -10.16 3.70
C ARG A 107 -6.49 -9.77 3.76
N ASP A 108 -7.35 -10.74 4.03
CA ASP A 108 -8.80 -10.57 3.99
C ASP A 108 -9.25 -9.42 4.89
N MET A 109 -9.95 -8.47 4.27
CA MET A 109 -10.51 -7.31 4.96
C MET A 109 -9.45 -6.38 5.62
N LYS A 110 -8.15 -6.53 5.29
CA LYS A 110 -7.20 -5.44 5.60
C LYS A 110 -7.41 -4.27 4.65
N VAL A 111 -7.09 -3.09 5.12
CA VAL A 111 -7.22 -1.87 4.32
C VAL A 111 -6.01 -1.68 3.42
N GLY A 112 -6.24 -1.32 2.16
CA GLY A 112 -5.23 -0.92 1.19
C GLY A 112 -5.51 0.45 0.61
N ALA A 113 -4.48 1.30 0.43
CA ALA A 113 -4.61 2.55 -0.30
C ALA A 113 -3.34 2.88 -1.09
N ALA A 114 -3.51 3.42 -2.30
CA ALA A 114 -2.43 3.95 -3.11
C ALA A 114 -2.31 5.46 -2.90
N VAL A 115 -1.07 5.99 -2.89
CA VAL A 115 -0.75 7.41 -2.91
C VAL A 115 0.23 7.67 -4.06
N CYS A 116 -0.17 8.48 -5.04
CA CYS A 116 0.58 8.66 -6.28
C CYS A 116 1.08 10.08 -6.43
N ILE A 117 2.38 10.24 -6.67
CA ILE A 117 3.02 11.55 -6.79
C ILE A 117 3.57 11.74 -8.20
N ALA A 118 3.23 12.86 -8.82
CA ALA A 118 3.78 13.25 -10.11
C ALA A 118 4.16 14.74 -10.13
N ARG A 119 4.96 15.10 -11.14
CA ARG A 119 5.16 16.50 -11.45
C ARG A 119 3.91 17.13 -12.07
N ARG A 120 3.17 16.36 -12.90
CA ARG A 120 2.06 16.90 -13.72
C ARG A 120 0.96 15.90 -14.02
N ALA A 121 1.27 14.70 -14.52
CA ALA A 121 0.27 13.76 -15.05
C ALA A 121 0.73 12.31 -14.92
N GLY A 122 -0.17 11.37 -15.22
CA GLY A 122 0.10 9.92 -15.24
C GLY A 122 -0.09 9.25 -13.89
N THR A 123 -0.68 9.92 -12.91
CA THR A 123 -0.95 9.37 -11.58
C THR A 123 -2.02 8.28 -11.62
N ASP A 124 -2.98 8.35 -12.55
CA ASP A 124 -4.12 7.45 -12.61
C ASP A 124 -3.69 5.99 -12.86
N THR A 125 -2.81 5.78 -13.85
CA THR A 125 -2.27 4.44 -14.12
C THR A 125 -1.41 3.93 -12.95
N ASN A 126 -0.64 4.82 -12.30
CA ASN A 126 0.11 4.46 -11.10
C ASN A 126 -0.84 3.99 -9.97
N PHE A 127 -1.92 4.74 -9.76
CA PHE A 127 -2.97 4.43 -8.79
C PHE A 127 -3.62 3.07 -9.07
N ASP A 128 -3.97 2.80 -10.33
CA ASP A 128 -4.58 1.54 -10.75
C ASP A 128 -3.64 0.34 -10.55
N VAL A 129 -2.35 0.49 -10.89
CA VAL A 129 -1.36 -0.58 -10.72
C VAL A 129 -1.27 -1.00 -9.26
N ILE A 130 -1.17 -0.05 -8.33
CA ILE A 130 -1.07 -0.37 -6.90
C ILE A 130 -2.36 -1.01 -6.37
N ASN A 131 -3.52 -0.46 -6.74
CA ASN A 131 -4.80 -0.96 -6.23
C ASN A 131 -5.13 -2.38 -6.71
N LYS A 132 -4.57 -2.85 -7.83
CA LYS A 132 -4.73 -4.24 -8.28
C LYS A 132 -4.19 -5.26 -7.30
N TYR A 133 -3.10 -4.96 -6.58
CA TYR A 133 -2.57 -5.84 -5.54
C TYR A 133 -3.55 -5.99 -4.37
N PHE A 134 -4.25 -4.93 -4.01
CA PHE A 134 -5.23 -4.95 -2.93
C PHE A 134 -6.51 -5.68 -3.33
N THR A 135 -7.04 -5.38 -4.51
CA THR A 135 -8.30 -5.96 -4.98
C THR A 135 -8.21 -7.47 -5.21
N ILE A 136 -7.12 -7.98 -5.81
CA ILE A 136 -6.92 -9.44 -5.97
C ILE A 136 -6.70 -10.14 -4.63
N SER A 137 -6.34 -9.41 -3.59
CA SER A 137 -6.02 -9.93 -2.25
C SER A 137 -7.19 -9.83 -1.26
N ASN A 138 -8.41 -9.61 -1.73
CA ASN A 138 -9.61 -9.45 -0.90
C ASN A 138 -9.47 -8.36 0.18
N MET A 139 -8.71 -7.29 -0.13
CA MET A 139 -8.52 -6.14 0.74
C MET A 139 -9.55 -5.05 0.43
N VAL A 140 -9.85 -4.21 1.41
CA VAL A 140 -10.73 -3.06 1.25
C VAL A 140 -9.91 -1.87 0.75
N VAL A 141 -10.13 -1.47 -0.51
CA VAL A 141 -9.47 -0.30 -1.09
C VAL A 141 -10.16 0.98 -0.62
N VAL A 142 -9.38 1.89 -0.04
CA VAL A 142 -9.91 3.16 0.49
C VAL A 142 -9.48 4.33 -0.38
N GLY A 143 -10.48 5.11 -0.81
CA GLY A 143 -10.29 6.39 -1.49
C GLY A 143 -10.38 7.59 -0.53
N SER A 144 -10.20 8.77 -1.11
CA SER A 144 -10.38 10.06 -0.45
C SER A 144 -11.54 10.84 -1.09
N GLN A 145 -11.43 12.16 -1.11
CA GLN A 145 -12.38 13.04 -1.83
C GLN A 145 -12.11 13.11 -3.35
N TYR A 146 -10.94 12.66 -3.78
CA TYR A 146 -10.49 12.58 -5.17
C TYR A 146 -9.57 11.36 -5.32
N TRP A 147 -8.95 11.11 -6.50
CA TRP A 147 -7.87 10.13 -6.59
C TRP A 147 -6.74 10.54 -5.65
N ASN A 148 -6.14 9.57 -4.96
CA ASN A 148 -5.14 9.82 -3.92
C ASN A 148 -3.80 10.26 -4.55
N ASN A 149 -3.77 11.43 -5.14
CA ASN A 149 -2.58 11.99 -5.78
C ASN A 149 -2.21 13.37 -5.21
N ALA A 150 -0.95 13.72 -5.38
CA ALA A 150 -0.43 15.05 -5.14
C ALA A 150 0.69 15.37 -6.12
N PHE A 151 0.97 16.64 -6.31
CA PHE A 151 1.87 17.11 -7.35
C PHE A 151 3.05 17.89 -6.77
N GLY A 152 4.25 17.66 -7.34
CA GLY A 152 5.46 18.35 -6.98
C GLY A 152 6.65 17.83 -7.79
N ARG A 153 7.58 18.71 -8.17
CA ARG A 153 8.77 18.39 -8.95
C ARG A 153 10.00 18.23 -8.07
N LEU A 154 10.29 19.26 -7.29
CA LEU A 154 11.44 19.30 -6.38
C LEU A 154 11.02 18.73 -5.01
N PRO A 155 11.96 18.25 -4.20
CA PRO A 155 11.68 17.85 -2.83
C PRO A 155 10.94 18.96 -2.06
N GLY A 156 9.81 18.61 -1.45
CA GLY A 156 9.00 19.54 -0.68
C GLY A 156 7.95 20.35 -1.46
N ASP A 157 7.99 20.35 -2.80
CA ASP A 157 7.02 21.12 -3.61
C ASP A 157 5.56 20.74 -3.33
N ALA A 158 5.29 19.47 -3.01
CA ALA A 158 3.94 19.01 -2.74
C ALA A 158 3.27 19.71 -1.54
N LYS A 159 4.04 20.40 -0.69
CA LYS A 159 3.46 21.28 0.36
C LYS A 159 2.62 22.42 -0.22
N GLN A 160 2.91 22.82 -1.44
CA GLN A 160 2.22 23.91 -2.14
C GLN A 160 0.98 23.41 -2.90
N ASP A 161 0.82 22.09 -3.03
CA ASP A 161 -0.38 21.46 -3.59
C ASP A 161 -1.43 21.32 -2.47
N GLU A 162 -2.19 22.40 -2.26
CA GLU A 162 -3.18 22.46 -1.19
C GLU A 162 -4.27 21.39 -1.34
N GLU A 163 -4.72 21.12 -2.57
CA GLU A 163 -5.73 20.10 -2.86
C GLU A 163 -5.16 18.69 -2.62
N GLY A 164 -3.94 18.42 -3.09
CA GLY A 164 -3.25 17.15 -2.85
C GLY A 164 -3.04 16.89 -1.36
N MET A 165 -2.61 17.88 -0.59
CA MET A 165 -2.44 17.74 0.86
C MET A 165 -3.78 17.58 1.59
N GLN A 166 -4.83 18.25 1.14
CA GLN A 166 -6.19 18.02 1.66
C GLN A 166 -6.66 16.61 1.35
N THR A 167 -6.42 16.12 0.14
CA THR A 167 -6.72 14.75 -0.29
C THR A 167 -6.02 13.72 0.61
N MET A 168 -4.76 13.94 0.98
CA MET A 168 -4.02 13.07 1.91
C MET A 168 -4.64 13.07 3.33
N ARG A 169 -5.07 14.22 3.82
CA ARG A 169 -5.76 14.31 5.13
C ARG A 169 -7.10 13.56 5.10
N HIS A 170 -7.88 13.72 4.04
CA HIS A 170 -9.14 12.99 3.87
C HIS A 170 -8.90 11.48 3.77
N LEU A 171 -7.86 11.05 3.03
CA LEU A 171 -7.49 9.63 2.95
C LEU A 171 -7.20 9.07 4.34
N GLY A 172 -6.41 9.76 5.16
CA GLY A 172 -6.13 9.32 6.52
C GLY A 172 -7.38 9.15 7.38
N LYS A 173 -8.31 10.11 7.32
CA LYS A 173 -9.60 10.03 8.04
C LYS A 173 -10.47 8.87 7.55
N ASN A 174 -10.55 8.69 6.22
CA ASN A 174 -11.34 7.60 5.64
C ASN A 174 -10.76 6.23 6.03
N ILE A 175 -9.43 6.06 5.98
CA ILE A 175 -8.77 4.83 6.43
C ILE A 175 -9.07 4.57 7.91
N ALA A 176 -8.95 5.58 8.76
CA ALA A 176 -9.23 5.43 10.18
C ALA A 176 -10.68 4.99 10.45
N PHE A 177 -11.64 5.61 9.76
CA PHE A 177 -13.04 5.23 9.86
C PHE A 177 -13.27 3.77 9.42
N VAL A 178 -12.76 3.39 8.24
CA VAL A 178 -12.95 2.04 7.68
C VAL A 178 -12.30 0.98 8.58
N VAL A 179 -11.08 1.22 9.08
CA VAL A 179 -10.39 0.27 9.97
C VAL A 179 -11.16 0.10 11.28
N LYS A 180 -11.67 1.18 11.88
CA LYS A 180 -12.54 1.10 13.08
C LYS A 180 -13.79 0.27 12.80
N CYS A 181 -14.49 0.54 11.69
CA CYS A 181 -15.68 -0.22 11.30
C CYS A 181 -15.38 -1.71 11.05
N ILE A 182 -14.26 -2.04 10.39
CA ILE A 182 -13.86 -3.43 10.15
C ILE A 182 -13.58 -4.15 11.47
N ASN A 183 -12.82 -3.52 12.38
CA ASN A 183 -12.51 -4.11 13.67
C ASN A 183 -13.77 -4.34 14.52
N ASP A 184 -14.69 -3.38 14.56
CA ASP A 184 -15.97 -3.52 15.25
C ASP A 184 -16.86 -4.58 14.55
N GLY A 185 -16.84 -4.59 13.22
CA GLY A 185 -17.59 -5.55 12.40
C GLY A 185 -17.15 -7.00 12.63
N LYS A 186 -15.84 -7.25 12.70
CA LYS A 186 -15.27 -8.57 12.96
C LYS A 186 -15.71 -9.17 14.31
N GLN A 187 -16.07 -8.33 15.28
CA GLN A 187 -16.59 -8.78 16.58
C GLN A 187 -18.07 -9.22 16.52
N LYS A 188 -18.83 -8.68 15.56
CA LYS A 188 -20.29 -8.84 15.46
C LYS A 188 -20.72 -9.75 14.31
N TYR A 189 -19.95 -9.81 13.26
CA TYR A 189 -20.31 -10.50 12.03
C TYR A 189 -19.22 -11.49 11.63
N MET A 190 -19.61 -12.71 11.33
CA MET A 190 -18.71 -13.70 10.72
C MET A 190 -18.77 -13.53 9.20
N ILE A 191 -17.64 -13.26 8.59
CA ILE A 191 -17.49 -13.37 7.13
C ILE A 191 -17.18 -14.84 6.85
N ASN A 192 -18.10 -15.53 6.19
CA ASN A 192 -17.94 -16.95 5.89
C ASN A 192 -17.34 -17.11 4.48
N PHE A 193 -16.04 -17.37 4.41
CA PHE A 193 -15.32 -17.69 3.16
C PHE A 193 -15.19 -19.22 2.95
N ASN A 194 -16.12 -20.03 3.44
CA ASN A 194 -16.04 -21.50 3.41
C ASN A 194 -16.30 -22.12 2.01
N GLU A 195 -16.50 -21.31 0.99
CA GLU A 195 -16.57 -21.81 -0.37
C GLU A 195 -15.18 -22.22 -0.86
N GLU A 196 -15.06 -23.42 -1.43
CA GLU A 196 -13.81 -23.89 -2.02
C GLU A 196 -13.37 -22.99 -3.17
N HIS A 197 -12.15 -22.41 -3.08
CA HIS A 197 -11.60 -21.58 -4.13
C HIS A 197 -11.29 -22.40 -5.38
N LYS A 198 -12.10 -22.24 -6.44
CA LYS A 198 -11.90 -22.90 -7.73
C LYS A 198 -10.95 -22.10 -8.60
N MET A 199 -9.82 -22.69 -8.93
CA MET A 199 -8.87 -22.11 -9.87
C MET A 199 -9.18 -22.57 -11.29
N THR A 200 -9.34 -21.62 -12.21
CA THR A 200 -9.49 -21.93 -13.64
C THR A 200 -8.12 -22.09 -14.27
N ASN A 201 -7.89 -23.22 -14.92
CA ASN A 201 -6.73 -23.44 -15.80
C ASN A 201 -7.22 -23.61 -17.23
N PHE A 202 -6.86 -22.71 -18.12
CA PHE A 202 -7.24 -22.74 -19.53
C PHE A 202 -6.36 -23.67 -20.39
N ILE A 203 -5.29 -24.20 -19.85
CA ILE A 203 -4.42 -25.20 -20.49
C ILE A 203 -4.88 -26.57 -20.03
N ARG A 204 -5.41 -27.37 -20.96
CA ARG A 204 -5.90 -28.73 -20.72
C ARG A 204 -4.86 -29.73 -21.18
#